data_d0ee0a954fbe11dc2d8ad87f95a96ad4
#
_entry.id   d0ee0a954fbe11dc2d8ad87f95a96ad4
#
_cell.length_a   1.000
_cell.length_b   1.000
_cell.length_c   1.000
_cell.angle_alpha   90.00
_cell.angle_beta   90.00
_cell.angle_gamma   90.00
#
_symmetry.space_group_name_H-M   'P 1'
#
loop_
_entity.id
_entity.type
_entity.pdbx_description
1 polymer ?
#
loop_
_entity_poly.entity_id
_entity_poly.type
_entity_poly.pdbx_seq_one_letter_code
_entity_poly.pdbx_strand_id
1 'polypeptide(L)'
;FIIIKSILNKTILQIRYQEAQFDIKIPFQDDASIENAIQCMMVMLYFGYDYQTIESRMELLFPVEMRLQIKTGINNTVLIDDSYSSDFQSLKIALDFLESQKFHKKKTLILSDIFQSGLPTEELYSRVSQLVISNKITRVIGIGKTISEYKTKFSNFIGFTSTQDFLDNFENLNFGNEMILIKGARHFQFESIVNLLTQKTHETVLEINLDAISHNLNFFKSKLKPTTKIMVMVKAFGYGSGGFEIAKL
;
A
#
# COMPACT_ATOMS: atom_id res chain seq x y z
N PHE A 1 -6.27 21.89 -21.17
CA PHE A 1 -5.97 22.73 -19.99
C PHE A 1 -6.69 22.17 -18.77
N ILE A 2 -5.98 21.94 -17.68
CA ILE A 2 -6.53 21.35 -16.44
C ILE A 2 -6.17 22.29 -15.29
N ILE A 3 -7.18 22.65 -14.47
CA ILE A 3 -6.97 23.34 -13.18
C ILE A 3 -7.29 22.33 -12.07
N ILE A 4 -6.40 22.23 -11.09
CA ILE A 4 -6.54 21.32 -9.95
C ILE A 4 -7.01 22.13 -8.75
N LYS A 5 -8.11 21.74 -8.11
CA LYS A 5 -8.63 22.36 -6.88
C LYS A 5 -8.87 21.30 -5.82
N SER A 6 -8.21 21.39 -4.67
CA SER A 6 -8.43 20.49 -3.54
C SER A 6 -9.58 21.00 -2.66
N ILE A 7 -10.56 20.14 -2.35
CA ILE A 7 -11.69 20.43 -1.48
C ILE A 7 -11.93 19.22 -0.57
N LEU A 8 -11.83 19.39 0.76
CA LEU A 8 -12.25 18.40 1.77
C LEU A 8 -12.10 16.93 1.34
N ASN A 9 -10.92 16.36 1.39
CA ASN A 9 -10.62 14.96 1.05
C ASN A 9 -10.86 14.52 -0.42
N LYS A 10 -11.14 15.45 -1.33
CA LYS A 10 -11.29 15.18 -2.77
C LYS A 10 -10.58 16.26 -3.56
N THR A 11 -10.20 15.94 -4.79
CA THR A 11 -9.69 16.91 -5.76
C THR A 11 -10.68 17.06 -6.91
N ILE A 12 -10.92 18.30 -7.31
CA ILE A 12 -11.71 18.62 -8.50
C ILE A 12 -10.73 19.01 -9.61
N LEU A 13 -10.80 18.30 -10.72
CA LEU A 13 -10.10 18.61 -11.94
C LEU A 13 -11.04 19.40 -12.84
N GLN A 14 -10.79 20.69 -13.04
CA GLN A 14 -11.50 21.51 -14.01
C GLN A 14 -10.81 21.37 -15.35
N ILE A 15 -11.46 20.79 -16.32
CA ILE A 15 -10.88 20.38 -17.59
C ILE A 15 -11.48 21.19 -18.71
N ARG A 16 -10.61 21.69 -19.59
CA ARG A 16 -11.00 22.21 -20.90
C ARG A 16 -10.32 21.38 -21.99
N TYR A 17 -11.12 20.65 -22.71
CA TYR A 17 -10.68 19.78 -23.78
C TYR A 17 -11.50 20.08 -25.06
N GLN A 18 -10.82 20.42 -26.15
CA GLN A 18 -11.46 20.94 -27.37
C GLN A 18 -12.35 22.16 -27.03
N GLU A 19 -13.66 22.08 -27.35
CA GLU A 19 -14.63 23.14 -27.06
C GLU A 19 -15.44 22.87 -25.77
N ALA A 20 -15.24 21.71 -25.13
CA ALA A 20 -15.96 21.32 -23.92
C ALA A 20 -15.22 21.73 -22.64
N GLN A 21 -16.00 22.13 -21.64
CA GLN A 21 -15.51 22.35 -20.29
C GLN A 21 -16.34 21.51 -19.32
N PHE A 22 -15.64 20.76 -18.44
CA PHE A 22 -16.28 19.88 -17.45
C PHE A 22 -15.40 19.70 -16.24
N ASP A 23 -16.01 19.33 -15.12
CA ASP A 23 -15.37 19.09 -13.85
C ASP A 23 -15.39 17.59 -13.52
N ILE A 24 -14.24 17.04 -13.07
CA ILE A 24 -14.13 15.65 -12.62
C ILE A 24 -13.68 15.63 -11.19
N LYS A 25 -14.37 14.87 -10.33
CA LYS A 25 -14.00 14.63 -8.94
C LYS A 25 -13.20 13.35 -8.86
N ILE A 26 -12.06 13.41 -8.16
CA ILE A 26 -11.23 12.24 -7.86
C ILE A 26 -10.97 12.14 -6.34
N PRO A 27 -10.86 10.94 -5.78
CA PRO A 27 -10.69 10.73 -4.34
C PRO A 27 -9.23 10.83 -3.87
N PHE A 28 -8.38 11.57 -4.59
CA PHE A 28 -6.96 11.71 -4.30
C PHE A 28 -6.61 13.15 -3.99
N GLN A 29 -5.57 13.34 -3.15
CA GLN A 29 -5.02 14.66 -2.80
C GLN A 29 -3.53 14.77 -3.02
N ASP A 30 -2.83 13.65 -3.22
CA ASP A 30 -1.41 13.61 -3.53
C ASP A 30 -1.14 13.78 -5.03
N ASP A 31 -0.05 14.45 -5.35
CA ASP A 31 0.28 14.81 -6.73
C ASP A 31 0.45 13.58 -7.64
N ALA A 32 1.03 12.49 -7.13
CA ALA A 32 1.28 11.29 -7.92
C ALA A 32 -0.03 10.58 -8.32
N SER A 33 -0.97 10.43 -7.38
CA SER A 33 -2.29 9.85 -7.66
C SER A 33 -3.12 10.75 -8.56
N ILE A 34 -3.04 12.07 -8.38
CA ILE A 34 -3.70 13.05 -9.26
C ILE A 34 -3.16 12.94 -10.68
N GLU A 35 -1.83 12.89 -10.86
CA GLU A 35 -1.21 12.74 -12.18
C GLU A 35 -1.62 11.43 -12.86
N ASN A 36 -1.60 10.31 -12.14
CA ASN A 36 -2.07 9.02 -12.66
C ASN A 36 -3.54 9.06 -13.09
N ALA A 37 -4.40 9.69 -12.29
CA ALA A 37 -5.80 9.88 -12.62
C ALA A 37 -5.99 10.71 -13.89
N ILE A 38 -5.22 11.81 -14.03
CA ILE A 38 -5.22 12.63 -15.25
C ILE A 38 -4.79 11.81 -16.47
N GLN A 39 -3.75 10.98 -16.35
CA GLN A 39 -3.30 10.12 -17.44
C GLN A 39 -4.38 9.10 -17.85
N CYS A 40 -5.04 8.45 -16.87
CA CYS A 40 -6.17 7.55 -17.14
C CYS A 40 -7.30 8.28 -17.86
N MET A 41 -7.69 9.47 -17.42
CA MET A 41 -8.70 10.29 -18.06
C MET A 41 -8.32 10.64 -19.51
N MET A 42 -7.07 11.04 -19.75
CA MET A 42 -6.60 11.36 -21.10
C MET A 42 -6.70 10.16 -22.05
N VAL A 43 -6.38 8.96 -21.56
CA VAL A 43 -6.55 7.71 -22.31
C VAL A 43 -8.04 7.46 -22.63
N MET A 44 -8.94 7.65 -21.66
CA MET A 44 -10.37 7.50 -21.90
C MET A 44 -10.89 8.51 -22.94
N LEU A 45 -10.47 9.78 -22.87
CA LEU A 45 -10.78 10.80 -23.87
C LEU A 45 -10.25 10.42 -25.25
N TYR A 46 -9.04 9.90 -25.34
CA TYR A 46 -8.44 9.44 -26.60
C TYR A 46 -9.23 8.30 -27.23
N PHE A 47 -9.78 7.39 -26.43
CA PHE A 47 -10.67 6.31 -26.90
C PHE A 47 -12.11 6.74 -27.15
N GLY A 48 -12.44 8.02 -26.96
CA GLY A 48 -13.74 8.59 -27.30
C GLY A 48 -14.85 8.29 -26.29
N TYR A 49 -14.50 8.00 -25.02
CA TYR A 49 -15.52 7.91 -23.97
C TYR A 49 -16.16 9.27 -23.73
N ASP A 50 -17.48 9.27 -23.49
CA ASP A 50 -18.22 10.48 -23.15
C ASP A 50 -17.86 11.01 -21.75
N TYR A 51 -18.09 12.31 -21.53
CA TYR A 51 -17.69 12.99 -20.29
C TYR A 51 -18.41 12.46 -19.06
N GLN A 52 -19.68 12.04 -19.19
CA GLN A 52 -20.46 11.48 -18.07
C GLN A 52 -19.91 10.12 -17.63
N THR A 53 -19.53 9.29 -18.58
CA THR A 53 -18.86 8.02 -18.31
C THR A 53 -17.52 8.25 -17.63
N ILE A 54 -16.71 9.19 -18.10
CA ILE A 54 -15.42 9.53 -17.50
C ILE A 54 -15.62 10.01 -16.06
N GLU A 55 -16.51 10.99 -15.82
CA GLU A 55 -16.81 11.53 -14.49
C GLU A 55 -17.20 10.42 -13.51
N SER A 56 -18.16 9.58 -13.90
CA SER A 56 -18.66 8.49 -13.06
C SER A 56 -17.58 7.45 -12.72
N ARG A 57 -16.67 7.16 -13.64
CA ARG A 57 -15.59 6.18 -13.43
C ARG A 57 -14.44 6.75 -12.61
N MET A 58 -14.09 8.01 -12.83
CA MET A 58 -13.03 8.67 -12.10
C MET A 58 -13.39 8.88 -10.62
N GLU A 59 -14.66 9.10 -10.29
CA GLU A 59 -15.13 9.22 -8.91
C GLU A 59 -15.05 7.88 -8.14
N LEU A 60 -15.08 6.75 -8.84
CA LEU A 60 -14.97 5.40 -8.27
C LEU A 60 -13.52 4.92 -8.07
N LEU A 61 -12.53 5.73 -8.43
CA LEU A 61 -11.14 5.37 -8.18
C LEU A 61 -10.89 5.22 -6.66
N PHE A 62 -9.98 4.35 -6.31
CA PHE A 62 -9.56 4.13 -4.93
C PHE A 62 -8.02 4.07 -4.86
N PRO A 63 -7.42 4.41 -3.70
CA PRO A 63 -5.99 4.32 -3.51
C PRO A 63 -5.50 2.89 -3.76
N VAL A 64 -4.40 2.76 -4.49
CA VAL A 64 -3.75 1.46 -4.70
C VAL A 64 -3.04 1.08 -3.40
N GLU A 65 -3.31 -0.12 -2.89
CA GLU A 65 -2.63 -0.63 -1.69
C GLU A 65 -1.10 -0.62 -1.86
N MET A 66 -0.38 -0.42 -0.75
CA MET A 66 1.08 -0.35 -0.69
C MET A 66 1.73 0.77 -1.54
N ARG A 67 0.96 1.82 -1.89
CA ARG A 67 1.48 3.01 -2.60
C ARG A 67 1.08 4.27 -1.85
N LEU A 68 2.01 4.82 -1.05
CA LEU A 68 1.84 6.02 -0.22
C LEU A 68 0.57 6.01 0.65
N GLN A 69 0.12 4.82 1.06
CA GLN A 69 -1.08 4.65 1.86
C GLN A 69 -0.83 5.03 3.31
N ILE A 70 -1.61 6.00 3.84
CA ILE A 70 -1.53 6.38 5.26
C ILE A 70 -2.36 5.40 6.09
N LYS A 71 -1.76 4.86 7.16
CA LYS A 71 -2.39 3.95 8.12
C LYS A 71 -2.10 4.39 9.53
N THR A 72 -3.05 4.17 10.45
CA THR A 72 -2.80 4.34 11.88
C THR A 72 -1.97 3.15 12.39
N GLY A 73 -0.85 3.45 13.02
CA GLY A 73 0.03 2.44 13.60
C GLY A 73 -0.10 2.30 15.12
N ILE A 74 0.60 1.31 15.66
CA ILE A 74 0.71 1.09 17.12
C ILE A 74 1.38 2.27 17.82
N ASN A 75 1.17 2.43 19.13
CA ASN A 75 1.84 3.42 19.98
C ASN A 75 1.82 4.86 19.42
N ASN A 76 0.68 5.28 18.88
CA ASN A 76 0.50 6.61 18.30
C ASN A 76 1.49 6.91 17.14
N THR A 77 1.73 5.91 16.30
CA THR A 77 2.50 6.10 15.05
C THR A 77 1.58 6.30 13.87
N VAL A 78 2.08 6.99 12.84
CA VAL A 78 1.44 7.11 11.54
C VAL A 78 2.34 6.43 10.52
N LEU A 79 1.80 5.43 9.83
CA LEU A 79 2.52 4.67 8.81
C LEU A 79 2.21 5.25 7.43
N ILE A 80 3.23 5.33 6.59
CA ILE A 80 3.10 5.55 5.16
C ILE A 80 3.60 4.28 4.49
N ASP A 81 2.66 3.49 3.98
CA ASP A 81 2.93 2.22 3.31
C ASP A 81 3.19 2.47 1.82
N ASP A 82 4.44 2.31 1.41
CA ASP A 82 4.90 2.38 0.02
C ASP A 82 5.81 1.17 -0.29
N SER A 83 5.36 0.00 0.12
CA SER A 83 6.13 -1.25 0.13
C SER A 83 6.04 -2.07 -1.16
N TYR A 84 5.50 -1.51 -2.24
CA TYR A 84 5.38 -2.23 -3.52
C TYR A 84 6.65 -2.18 -4.37
N SER A 85 7.34 -1.06 -4.42
CA SER A 85 8.54 -0.84 -5.23
C SER A 85 9.62 -0.10 -4.46
N SER A 86 10.89 -0.34 -4.79
CA SER A 86 12.02 0.35 -4.18
C SER A 86 13.04 0.71 -5.25
N ASP A 87 12.82 1.86 -5.88
CA ASP A 87 13.75 2.54 -6.76
C ASP A 87 14.05 3.95 -6.23
N PHE A 88 15.11 4.57 -6.74
CA PHE A 88 15.59 5.85 -6.22
C PHE A 88 14.61 7.01 -6.44
N GLN A 89 13.92 7.05 -7.57
CA GLN A 89 12.98 8.14 -7.88
C GLN A 89 11.72 8.04 -7.03
N SER A 90 11.16 6.83 -6.90
CA SER A 90 10.00 6.61 -6.04
C SER A 90 10.33 6.84 -4.56
N LEU A 91 11.57 6.57 -4.10
CA LEU A 91 12.00 6.92 -2.75
C LEU A 91 11.97 8.44 -2.53
N LYS A 92 12.45 9.23 -3.49
CA LYS A 92 12.41 10.69 -3.41
C LYS A 92 10.97 11.18 -3.25
N ILE A 93 10.04 10.71 -4.11
CA ILE A 93 8.61 11.06 -4.04
C ILE A 93 8.02 10.69 -2.66
N ALA A 94 8.33 9.50 -2.15
CA ALA A 94 7.82 9.03 -0.86
C ALA A 94 8.36 9.86 0.32
N LEU A 95 9.60 10.31 0.27
CA LEU A 95 10.19 11.20 1.28
C LEU A 95 9.60 12.61 1.23
N ASP A 96 9.39 13.16 0.04
CA ASP A 96 8.73 14.46 -0.15
C ASP A 96 7.28 14.39 0.36
N PHE A 97 6.58 13.27 0.11
CA PHE A 97 5.25 13.03 0.67
C PHE A 97 5.29 12.96 2.21
N LEU A 98 6.23 12.21 2.80
CA LEU A 98 6.42 12.14 4.25
C LEU A 98 6.68 13.53 4.85
N GLU A 99 7.50 14.39 4.19
CA GLU A 99 7.80 15.74 4.66
C GLU A 99 6.56 16.65 4.64
N SER A 100 5.67 16.47 3.66
CA SER A 100 4.43 17.22 3.56
C SER A 100 3.44 16.92 4.70
N GLN A 101 3.55 15.74 5.33
CA GLN A 101 2.68 15.33 6.45
C GLN A 101 3.12 15.98 7.78
N LYS A 102 2.16 16.43 8.60
CA LYS A 102 2.43 17.19 9.84
C LYS A 102 1.99 16.45 11.11
N PHE A 103 1.85 15.12 11.06
CA PHE A 103 1.36 14.36 12.22
C PHE A 103 2.37 14.33 13.38
N HIS A 104 3.64 14.04 13.11
CA HIS A 104 4.71 13.97 14.12
C HIS A 104 6.00 14.58 13.60
N LYS A 105 6.83 15.09 14.51
CA LYS A 105 8.17 15.63 14.17
C LYS A 105 9.21 14.53 13.94
N LYS A 106 9.11 13.43 14.71
CA LYS A 106 10.01 12.28 14.60
C LYS A 106 9.63 11.46 13.36
N LYS A 107 10.61 11.14 12.51
CA LYS A 107 10.43 10.43 11.25
C LYS A 107 11.38 9.25 11.17
N THR A 108 10.85 8.08 10.93
CA THR A 108 11.61 6.84 10.69
C THR A 108 11.40 6.38 9.25
N LEU A 109 12.47 5.99 8.59
CA LEU A 109 12.45 5.33 7.29
C LEU A 109 12.80 3.86 7.47
N ILE A 110 11.91 2.95 7.06
CA ILE A 110 12.20 1.53 6.89
C ILE A 110 12.40 1.29 5.40
N LEU A 111 13.61 0.92 5.00
CA LEU A 111 14.02 0.85 3.59
C LEU A 111 14.66 -0.49 3.27
N SER A 112 14.20 -1.14 2.19
CA SER A 112 14.89 -2.32 1.66
C SER A 112 16.09 -1.92 0.79
N ASP A 113 16.85 -2.92 0.31
CA ASP A 113 17.79 -2.69 -0.80
C ASP A 113 17.06 -2.05 -1.98
N ILE A 114 17.75 -1.15 -2.67
CA ILE A 114 17.23 -0.45 -3.86
C ILE A 114 17.80 -1.12 -5.10
N PHE A 115 16.91 -1.51 -6.01
CA PHE A 115 17.27 -2.17 -7.26
C PHE A 115 17.05 -1.25 -8.46
N GLN A 116 17.68 -1.60 -9.57
CA GLN A 116 17.47 -0.97 -10.88
C GLN A 116 17.67 0.58 -10.89
N SER A 117 18.60 1.07 -10.06
CA SER A 117 18.87 2.52 -9.99
C SER A 117 19.64 3.07 -11.19
N GLY A 118 20.32 2.20 -11.94
CA GLY A 118 21.24 2.63 -13.00
C GLY A 118 22.52 3.33 -12.50
N LEU A 119 22.69 3.43 -11.17
CA LEU A 119 23.82 4.09 -10.51
C LEU A 119 24.76 3.06 -9.88
N PRO A 120 26.07 3.35 -9.79
CA PRO A 120 26.98 2.60 -8.93
C PRO A 120 26.45 2.62 -7.49
N THR A 121 26.54 1.49 -6.78
CA THR A 121 25.95 1.31 -5.43
C THR A 121 26.46 2.35 -4.43
N GLU A 122 27.74 2.69 -4.48
CA GLU A 122 28.35 3.73 -3.63
C GLU A 122 27.72 5.11 -3.86
N GLU A 123 27.48 5.48 -5.12
CA GLU A 123 26.84 6.73 -5.50
C GLU A 123 25.36 6.72 -5.11
N LEU A 124 24.67 5.60 -5.34
CA LEU A 124 23.27 5.42 -4.96
C LEU A 124 23.06 5.71 -3.47
N TYR A 125 23.79 5.02 -2.59
CA TYR A 125 23.61 5.20 -1.15
C TYR A 125 24.15 6.52 -0.62
N SER A 126 25.07 7.17 -1.32
CA SER A 126 25.43 8.56 -1.05
C SER A 126 24.28 9.52 -1.32
N ARG A 127 23.58 9.36 -2.45
CA ARG A 127 22.39 10.15 -2.78
C ARG A 127 21.21 9.84 -1.84
N VAL A 128 21.01 8.57 -1.47
CA VAL A 128 19.99 8.18 -0.47
C VAL A 128 20.27 8.86 0.87
N SER A 129 21.50 8.86 1.33
CA SER A 129 21.90 9.53 2.56
C SER A 129 21.62 11.05 2.52
N GLN A 130 21.86 11.72 1.39
CA GLN A 130 21.49 13.12 1.21
C GLN A 130 19.99 13.36 1.29
N LEU A 131 19.17 12.47 0.69
CA LEU A 131 17.71 12.55 0.79
C LEU A 131 17.23 12.35 2.23
N VAL A 132 17.82 11.42 2.98
CA VAL A 132 17.54 11.17 4.40
C VAL A 132 17.79 12.44 5.24
N ILE A 133 18.92 13.12 5.00
CA ILE A 133 19.27 14.35 5.71
C ILE A 133 18.34 15.51 5.33
N SER A 134 18.11 15.73 4.04
CA SER A 134 17.28 16.85 3.55
C SER A 134 15.82 16.75 4.02
N ASN A 135 15.29 15.53 4.15
CA ASN A 135 13.94 15.26 4.65
C ASN A 135 13.85 15.09 6.18
N LYS A 136 14.96 15.37 6.91
CA LYS A 136 15.02 15.35 8.38
C LYS A 136 14.58 14.00 8.97
N ILE A 137 14.98 12.91 8.33
CA ILE A 137 14.73 11.56 8.85
C ILE A 137 15.59 11.35 10.09
N THR A 138 14.97 11.00 11.21
CA THR A 138 15.64 10.86 12.50
C THR A 138 16.21 9.47 12.73
N ARG A 139 15.69 8.44 12.03
CA ARG A 139 16.14 7.06 12.13
C ARG A 139 15.95 6.34 10.79
N VAL A 140 16.94 5.56 10.37
CA VAL A 140 16.86 4.67 9.21
C VAL A 140 16.97 3.23 9.69
N ILE A 141 16.02 2.40 9.28
CA ILE A 141 16.06 0.96 9.46
C ILE A 141 16.24 0.34 8.07
N GLY A 142 17.43 -0.20 7.83
CA GLY A 142 17.79 -0.82 6.57
C GLY A 142 17.55 -2.32 6.61
N ILE A 143 16.85 -2.87 5.60
CA ILE A 143 16.59 -4.30 5.49
C ILE A 143 17.15 -4.81 4.18
N GLY A 144 18.23 -5.58 4.26
CA GLY A 144 18.96 -6.12 3.13
C GLY A 144 20.47 -6.07 3.34
N LYS A 145 21.17 -6.86 2.55
CA LYS A 145 22.63 -6.96 2.66
C LYS A 145 23.31 -5.70 2.14
N THR A 146 22.84 -5.20 1.00
CA THR A 146 23.48 -4.07 0.33
C THR A 146 23.34 -2.79 1.14
N ILE A 147 22.16 -2.43 1.61
CA ILE A 147 21.95 -1.22 2.42
C ILE A 147 22.75 -1.30 3.73
N SER A 148 22.90 -2.49 4.31
CA SER A 148 23.67 -2.72 5.55
C SER A 148 25.17 -2.49 5.38
N GLU A 149 25.72 -2.73 4.19
CA GLU A 149 27.14 -2.43 3.87
C GLU A 149 27.42 -0.92 3.91
N TYR A 150 26.41 -0.10 3.59
CA TYR A 150 26.51 1.36 3.56
C TYR A 150 26.00 2.06 4.83
N LYS A 151 25.86 1.31 5.95
CA LYS A 151 25.36 1.83 7.23
C LYS A 151 26.06 3.11 7.72
N THR A 152 27.35 3.25 7.44
CA THR A 152 28.15 4.41 7.87
C THR A 152 27.76 5.73 7.20
N LYS A 153 26.97 5.67 6.13
CA LYS A 153 26.44 6.88 5.45
C LYS A 153 25.25 7.51 6.18
N PHE A 154 24.69 6.82 7.18
CA PHE A 154 23.52 7.26 7.94
C PHE A 154 23.88 7.52 9.40
N SER A 155 23.40 8.62 9.97
CA SER A 155 23.74 9.02 11.34
C SER A 155 23.10 8.14 12.42
N ASN A 156 21.90 7.60 12.16
CA ASN A 156 21.16 6.72 13.07
C ASN A 156 20.58 5.56 12.25
N PHE A 157 21.34 4.48 12.18
CA PHE A 157 21.03 3.31 11.35
C PHE A 157 20.93 2.04 12.17
N ILE A 158 19.87 1.26 11.92
CA ILE A 158 19.70 -0.10 12.41
C ILE A 158 19.55 -1.01 11.18
N GLY A 159 20.41 -2.03 11.06
CA GLY A 159 20.44 -2.93 9.92
C GLY A 159 19.92 -4.32 10.24
N PHE A 160 19.16 -4.88 9.31
CA PHE A 160 18.70 -6.27 9.31
C PHE A 160 19.02 -6.92 7.97
N THR A 161 19.34 -8.20 7.98
CA THR A 161 19.71 -8.93 6.77
C THR A 161 18.51 -9.34 5.93
N SER A 162 17.32 -9.45 6.55
CA SER A 162 16.08 -9.85 5.93
C SER A 162 14.87 -9.30 6.69
N THR A 163 13.70 -9.38 6.08
CA THR A 163 12.43 -9.06 6.75
C THR A 163 12.18 -9.95 7.96
N GLN A 164 12.52 -11.25 7.89
CA GLN A 164 12.39 -12.15 9.01
C GLN A 164 13.29 -11.74 10.18
N ASP A 165 14.55 -11.37 9.92
CA ASP A 165 15.48 -10.86 10.92
C ASP A 165 14.93 -9.60 11.63
N PHE A 166 14.30 -8.69 10.89
CA PHE A 166 13.59 -7.55 11.48
C PHE A 166 12.43 -7.99 12.38
N LEU A 167 11.59 -8.94 11.93
CA LEU A 167 10.43 -9.43 12.68
C LEU A 167 10.87 -10.11 13.99
N ASP A 168 11.92 -10.92 13.96
CA ASP A 168 12.44 -11.63 15.13
C ASP A 168 13.04 -10.67 16.19
N ASN A 169 13.45 -9.48 15.76
CA ASN A 169 14.03 -8.46 16.63
C ASN A 169 13.09 -7.27 16.90
N PHE A 170 11.84 -7.35 16.49
CA PHE A 170 10.88 -6.24 16.53
C PHE A 170 10.68 -5.67 17.94
N GLU A 171 10.63 -6.51 18.97
CA GLU A 171 10.41 -6.08 20.36
C GLU A 171 11.51 -5.15 20.89
N ASN A 172 12.70 -5.21 20.30
CA ASN A 172 13.83 -4.34 20.64
C ASN A 172 13.75 -2.95 19.96
N LEU A 173 12.79 -2.79 19.02
CA LEU A 173 12.60 -1.57 18.25
C LEU A 173 11.49 -0.74 18.88
N ASN A 174 11.85 0.27 19.66
CA ASN A 174 10.86 1.15 20.28
C ASN A 174 10.27 2.11 19.24
N PHE A 175 9.05 1.81 18.77
CA PHE A 175 8.25 2.69 17.93
C PHE A 175 7.21 3.44 18.77
N GLY A 176 7.05 4.74 18.52
CA GLY A 176 6.03 5.55 19.18
C GLY A 176 6.16 7.05 18.89
N ASN A 177 5.00 7.71 18.78
CA ASN A 177 4.89 9.15 18.52
C ASN A 177 5.74 9.60 17.31
N GLU A 178 5.70 8.85 16.22
CA GLU A 178 6.50 9.10 15.02
C GLU A 178 5.76 8.76 13.73
N MET A 179 6.20 9.34 12.63
CA MET A 179 5.81 8.93 11.29
C MET A 179 6.82 7.90 10.77
N ILE A 180 6.31 6.83 10.18
CA ILE A 180 7.13 5.73 9.66
C ILE A 180 6.82 5.56 8.17
N LEU A 181 7.80 5.87 7.31
CA LEU A 181 7.75 5.51 5.90
C LEU A 181 8.30 4.09 5.72
N ILE A 182 7.50 3.21 5.15
CA ILE A 182 7.85 1.82 4.85
C ILE A 182 8.00 1.69 3.35
N LYS A 183 9.25 1.59 2.87
CA LYS A 183 9.61 1.55 1.44
C LYS A 183 10.41 0.30 1.14
N GLY A 184 9.83 -0.64 0.42
CA GLY A 184 10.46 -1.93 0.15
C GLY A 184 10.21 -2.45 -1.26
N ALA A 185 11.19 -3.17 -1.81
CA ALA A 185 11.00 -3.91 -3.03
C ALA A 185 10.15 -5.16 -2.77
N ARG A 186 9.30 -5.54 -3.71
CA ARG A 186 8.30 -6.60 -3.60
C ARG A 186 8.80 -7.91 -2.98
N HIS A 187 10.02 -8.35 -3.32
CA HIS A 187 10.57 -9.61 -2.81
C HIS A 187 10.95 -9.57 -1.33
N PHE A 188 11.04 -8.40 -0.68
CA PHE A 188 11.23 -8.29 0.76
C PHE A 188 9.95 -8.51 1.56
N GLN A 189 8.79 -8.56 0.93
CA GLN A 189 7.50 -8.85 1.58
C GLN A 189 7.22 -7.96 2.79
N PHE A 190 7.40 -6.65 2.64
CA PHE A 190 7.22 -5.67 3.71
C PHE A 190 5.78 -5.56 4.23
N GLU A 191 4.83 -6.24 3.59
CA GLU A 191 3.45 -6.39 4.09
C GLU A 191 3.42 -6.95 5.51
N SER A 192 4.34 -7.85 5.85
CA SER A 192 4.46 -8.41 7.21
C SER A 192 4.86 -7.33 8.23
N ILE A 193 5.76 -6.41 7.85
CA ILE A 193 6.15 -5.26 8.69
C ILE A 193 4.99 -4.29 8.85
N VAL A 194 4.31 -3.96 7.74
CA VAL A 194 3.14 -3.09 7.76
C VAL A 194 2.06 -3.65 8.68
N ASN A 195 1.74 -4.94 8.54
CA ASN A 195 0.73 -5.61 9.37
C ASN A 195 1.11 -5.62 10.86
N LEU A 196 2.40 -5.78 11.19
CA LEU A 196 2.88 -5.76 12.55
C LEU A 196 2.81 -4.37 13.19
N LEU A 197 3.10 -3.32 12.41
CA LEU A 197 3.08 -1.93 12.86
C LEU A 197 1.68 -1.30 12.82
N THR A 198 0.75 -1.84 12.03
CA THR A 198 -0.61 -1.30 11.93
C THR A 198 -1.39 -1.55 13.22
N GLN A 199 -2.04 -0.51 13.73
CA GLN A 199 -2.96 -0.66 14.85
C GLN A 199 -4.12 -1.55 14.43
N LYS A 200 -4.23 -2.72 15.07
CA LYS A 200 -5.38 -3.59 14.85
C LYS A 200 -6.61 -2.89 15.43
N THR A 201 -7.46 -2.35 14.58
CA THR A 201 -8.85 -2.08 14.94
C THR A 201 -9.51 -3.42 15.22
N HIS A 202 -10.45 -3.49 16.17
CA HIS A 202 -11.20 -4.71 16.42
C HIS A 202 -12.02 -5.04 15.16
N GLU A 203 -11.43 -5.78 14.23
CA GLU A 203 -12.15 -6.37 13.12
C GLU A 203 -12.73 -7.71 13.62
N THR A 204 -14.03 -7.85 13.47
CA THR A 204 -14.66 -9.17 13.62
C THR A 204 -14.24 -9.99 12.40
N VAL A 205 -13.32 -10.92 12.60
CA VAL A 205 -12.84 -11.82 11.55
C VAL A 205 -13.68 -13.09 11.59
N LEU A 206 -14.31 -13.43 10.46
CA LEU A 206 -14.93 -14.72 10.25
C LEU A 206 -13.92 -15.64 9.54
N GLU A 207 -13.33 -16.54 10.29
CA GLU A 207 -12.46 -17.58 9.73
C GLU A 207 -13.28 -18.79 9.29
N ILE A 208 -13.11 -19.20 8.04
CA ILE A 208 -13.82 -20.34 7.46
C ILE A 208 -12.81 -21.40 7.06
N ASN A 209 -12.90 -22.55 7.72
CA ASN A 209 -12.07 -23.70 7.40
C ASN A 209 -12.76 -24.56 6.32
N LEU A 210 -12.26 -24.49 5.09
CA LEU A 210 -12.81 -25.22 3.95
C LEU A 210 -12.66 -26.73 4.07
N ASP A 211 -11.60 -27.22 4.71
CA ASP A 211 -11.42 -28.65 4.97
C ASP A 211 -12.47 -29.18 5.96
N ALA A 212 -12.81 -28.39 6.97
CA ALA A 212 -13.89 -28.73 7.91
C ALA A 212 -15.26 -28.78 7.22
N ILE A 213 -15.52 -27.86 6.27
CA ILE A 213 -16.75 -27.88 5.46
C ILE A 213 -16.79 -29.15 4.61
N SER A 214 -15.72 -29.48 3.90
CA SER A 214 -15.59 -30.70 3.10
C SER A 214 -15.79 -31.95 3.95
N HIS A 215 -15.15 -32.01 5.13
CA HIS A 215 -15.32 -33.11 6.08
C HIS A 215 -16.77 -33.26 6.49
N ASN A 216 -17.45 -32.18 6.89
CA ASN A 216 -18.85 -32.19 7.28
C ASN A 216 -19.78 -32.65 6.16
N LEU A 217 -19.57 -32.13 4.94
CA LEU A 217 -20.32 -32.55 3.75
C LEU A 217 -20.16 -34.05 3.51
N ASN A 218 -18.95 -34.58 3.56
CA ASN A 218 -18.66 -35.99 3.36
C ASN A 218 -19.25 -36.85 4.49
N PHE A 219 -19.22 -36.38 5.73
CA PHE A 219 -19.88 -37.06 6.85
C PHE A 219 -21.39 -37.22 6.62
N PHE A 220 -22.09 -36.13 6.28
CA PHE A 220 -23.53 -36.21 5.99
C PHE A 220 -23.79 -37.05 4.74
N LYS A 221 -22.99 -36.94 3.69
CA LYS A 221 -23.10 -37.76 2.49
C LYS A 221 -22.98 -39.24 2.78
N SER A 222 -22.10 -39.64 3.72
CA SER A 222 -21.94 -41.04 4.14
C SER A 222 -23.16 -41.65 4.85
N LYS A 223 -24.07 -40.82 5.38
CA LYS A 223 -25.32 -41.24 6.04
C LYS A 223 -26.49 -41.36 5.06
N LEU A 224 -26.32 -40.94 3.81
CA LEU A 224 -27.36 -40.97 2.78
C LEU A 224 -27.26 -42.22 1.93
N LYS A 225 -28.40 -42.62 1.33
CA LYS A 225 -28.40 -43.68 0.33
C LYS A 225 -27.60 -43.23 -0.92
N PRO A 226 -26.94 -44.13 -1.64
CA PRO A 226 -26.14 -43.80 -2.83
C PRO A 226 -26.92 -43.03 -3.94
N THR A 227 -28.25 -43.21 -3.95
CA THR A 227 -29.15 -42.57 -4.92
C THR A 227 -29.62 -41.18 -4.48
N THR A 228 -29.30 -40.73 -3.29
CA THR A 228 -29.72 -39.44 -2.74
C THR A 228 -28.87 -38.32 -3.34
N LYS A 229 -29.52 -37.33 -3.97
CA LYS A 229 -28.85 -36.13 -4.47
C LYS A 229 -28.85 -35.07 -3.39
N ILE A 230 -27.73 -34.39 -3.23
CA ILE A 230 -27.55 -33.26 -2.30
C ILE A 230 -27.59 -31.98 -3.12
N MET A 231 -28.37 -31.00 -2.66
CA MET A 231 -28.43 -29.65 -3.21
C MET A 231 -28.00 -28.70 -2.10
N VAL A 232 -26.95 -27.89 -2.37
CA VAL A 232 -26.38 -26.92 -1.44
C VAL A 232 -26.73 -25.51 -1.89
N MET A 233 -27.15 -24.67 -0.96
CA MET A 233 -27.43 -23.27 -1.24
C MET A 233 -26.23 -22.41 -0.96
N VAL A 234 -25.74 -21.68 -1.96
CA VAL A 234 -24.60 -20.76 -1.90
C VAL A 234 -24.97 -19.31 -2.24
N LYS A 235 -26.27 -18.95 -2.11
CA LYS A 235 -26.75 -17.58 -2.35
C LYS A 235 -26.18 -16.58 -1.34
N ALA A 236 -26.36 -15.28 -1.63
CA ALA A 236 -25.96 -14.18 -0.77
C ALA A 236 -24.48 -14.28 -0.33
N PHE A 237 -23.59 -14.58 -1.29
CA PHE A 237 -22.15 -14.76 -1.01
C PHE A 237 -21.86 -15.81 0.08
N GLY A 238 -22.63 -16.93 0.07
CA GLY A 238 -22.52 -17.96 1.13
C GLY A 238 -22.83 -17.45 2.53
N TYR A 239 -23.68 -16.41 2.65
CA TYR A 239 -23.95 -15.69 3.90
C TYR A 239 -22.69 -15.10 4.57
N GLY A 240 -21.76 -14.59 3.76
CA GLY A 240 -20.51 -13.99 4.22
C GLY A 240 -19.30 -14.93 4.20
N SER A 241 -19.50 -16.20 3.89
CA SER A 241 -18.43 -17.21 3.89
C SER A 241 -17.75 -17.42 2.52
N GLY A 242 -18.10 -16.64 1.52
CA GLY A 242 -17.61 -16.79 0.15
C GLY A 242 -18.52 -17.70 -0.70
N GLY A 243 -18.73 -17.34 -1.95
CA GLY A 243 -19.59 -18.10 -2.86
C GLY A 243 -18.84 -19.10 -3.71
N PHE A 244 -17.75 -18.67 -4.33
CA PHE A 244 -17.02 -19.48 -5.29
C PHE A 244 -16.25 -20.63 -4.65
N GLU A 245 -15.51 -20.35 -3.58
CA GLU A 245 -14.69 -21.32 -2.85
C GLU A 245 -15.54 -22.45 -2.26
N ILE A 246 -16.69 -22.10 -1.67
CA ILE A 246 -17.63 -23.08 -1.10
C ILE A 246 -18.35 -23.86 -2.19
N ALA A 247 -18.73 -23.21 -3.32
CA ALA A 247 -19.40 -23.91 -4.41
C ALA A 247 -18.48 -24.88 -5.15
N LYS A 248 -17.16 -24.69 -5.07
CA LYS A 248 -16.15 -25.53 -5.70
C LYS A 248 -15.82 -26.78 -4.89
N LEU A 249 -16.13 -26.83 -3.59
CA LEU A 249 -15.98 -27.97 -2.71
C LEU A 249 -16.98 -29.09 -3.08
#